data_a3d6550223433bfce730013e42afbcbe
#
_entry.id   a3d6550223433bfce730013e42afbcbe
#
_cell.length_a   1.000
_cell.length_b   1.000
_cell.length_c   1.000
_cell.angle_alpha   90.00
_cell.angle_beta   90.00
_cell.angle_gamma   90.00
#
_symmetry.space_group_name_H-M   'P 1'
#
loop_
_entity.id
_entity.type
_entity.pdbx_description
1 polymer ?
#
loop_
_entity_poly.entity_id
_entity_poly.type
_entity_poly.pdbx_seq_one_letter_code
_entity_poly.pdbx_strand_id
1 'polypeptide(L)'
;MVPVLDRITSYRNQKGWTEYQLATKSGLTQSTISSWYRKDLVPSIPSLEKICSAFGITLSQFFSENEEPYVLTKTQRNLLEASAALSEEQQLALLEFIKTL
;
A
#
# COMPACT_ATOMS: atom_id res chain seq x y z
N MET A 1 -16.21 5.64 8.45
CA MET A 1 -15.42 6.53 7.57
C MET A 1 -13.97 6.12 7.60
N VAL A 2 -13.33 6.08 6.45
CA VAL A 2 -11.93 5.69 6.36
C VAL A 2 -11.03 6.82 6.90
N PRO A 3 -10.14 6.55 7.88
CA PRO A 3 -9.21 7.56 8.36
C PRO A 3 -8.09 7.79 7.33
N VAL A 4 -8.26 8.81 6.49
CA VAL A 4 -7.42 9.03 5.31
C VAL A 4 -5.94 9.20 5.67
N LEU A 5 -5.62 10.06 6.65
CA LEU A 5 -4.22 10.30 7.01
C LEU A 5 -3.57 9.07 7.64
N ASP A 6 -4.31 8.32 8.45
CA ASP A 6 -3.81 7.08 9.04
C ASP A 6 -3.51 6.06 7.95
N ARG A 7 -4.35 5.99 6.92
CA ARG A 7 -4.15 5.08 5.81
C ARG A 7 -2.94 5.48 4.96
N ILE A 8 -2.77 6.78 4.71
CA ILE A 8 -1.57 7.29 4.04
C ILE A 8 -0.31 6.91 4.84
N THR A 9 -0.35 7.09 6.16
CA THR A 9 0.77 6.73 7.05
C THR A 9 1.08 5.24 6.97
N SER A 10 0.05 4.38 6.96
CA SER A 10 0.24 2.93 6.85
C SER A 10 0.94 2.55 5.55
N TYR A 11 0.48 3.06 4.41
CA TYR A 11 1.12 2.79 3.13
C TYR A 11 2.54 3.34 3.07
N ARG A 12 2.74 4.54 3.61
CA ARG A 12 4.08 5.17 3.65
C ARG A 12 5.06 4.31 4.46
N ASN A 13 4.62 3.81 5.61
CA ASN A 13 5.44 2.96 6.47
C ASN A 13 5.76 1.62 5.80
N GLN A 14 4.82 1.05 5.06
CA GLN A 14 5.08 -0.17 4.29
C GLN A 14 6.19 0.02 3.26
N LYS A 15 6.22 1.20 2.63
CA LYS A 15 7.25 1.54 1.64
C LYS A 15 8.57 1.95 2.30
N GLY A 16 8.56 2.23 3.61
CA GLY A 16 9.72 2.77 4.30
C GLY A 16 10.03 4.20 3.92
N TRP A 17 9.02 4.97 3.51
CA TRP A 17 9.21 6.35 3.06
C TRP A 17 8.97 7.36 4.17
N THR A 18 9.76 8.43 4.15
CA THR A 18 9.49 9.63 4.95
C THR A 18 8.42 10.49 4.24
N GLU A 19 7.91 11.50 4.93
CA GLU A 19 7.01 12.47 4.30
C GLU A 19 7.68 13.14 3.09
N TYR A 20 8.96 13.44 3.18
CA TYR A 20 9.73 14.01 2.08
C TYR A 20 9.77 13.07 0.88
N GLN A 21 10.04 11.79 1.11
CA GLN A 21 10.06 10.81 0.03
C GLN A 21 8.68 10.64 -0.60
N LEU A 22 7.63 10.62 0.19
CA LEU A 22 6.27 10.57 -0.33
C LEU A 22 5.98 11.80 -1.21
N ALA A 23 6.39 12.99 -0.78
CA ALA A 23 6.22 14.21 -1.57
C ALA A 23 6.94 14.08 -2.91
N THR A 24 8.19 13.66 -2.90
CA THR A 24 8.97 13.46 -4.13
C THR A 24 8.31 12.45 -5.07
N LYS A 25 7.85 11.32 -4.55
CA LYS A 25 7.24 10.24 -5.35
C LYS A 25 5.87 10.61 -5.90
N SER A 26 5.11 11.43 -5.18
CA SER A 26 3.75 11.82 -5.58
C SER A 26 3.71 13.09 -6.42
N GLY A 27 4.80 13.84 -6.48
CA GLY A 27 4.82 15.14 -7.16
C GLY A 27 4.17 16.25 -6.36
N LEU A 28 3.91 16.04 -5.07
CA LEU A 28 3.42 17.08 -4.16
C LEU A 28 4.61 17.70 -3.41
N THR A 29 4.37 18.84 -2.75
CA THR A 29 5.40 19.44 -1.91
C THR A 29 5.36 18.85 -0.51
N GLN A 30 6.50 18.82 0.17
CA GLN A 30 6.56 18.37 1.55
C GLN A 30 5.70 19.25 2.46
N SER A 31 5.67 20.56 2.21
CA SER A 31 4.86 21.46 3.02
C SER A 31 3.37 21.17 2.91
N THR A 32 2.89 20.76 1.72
CA THR A 32 1.51 20.34 1.54
C THR A 32 1.18 19.12 2.40
N ILE A 33 2.02 18.09 2.34
CA ILE A 33 1.81 16.85 3.11
C ILE A 33 1.92 17.13 4.60
N SER A 34 2.93 17.88 5.02
CA SER A 34 3.10 18.24 6.43
C SER A 34 1.90 19.02 6.98
N SER A 35 1.32 19.90 6.14
CA SER A 35 0.15 20.66 6.56
C SER A 35 -1.08 19.79 6.78
N TRP A 36 -1.26 18.70 6.03
CA TRP A 36 -2.34 17.76 6.28
C TRP A 36 -2.26 17.18 7.70
N TYR A 37 -1.07 16.74 8.09
CA TYR A 37 -0.86 16.16 9.42
C TYR A 37 -0.99 17.19 10.54
N ARG A 38 -0.40 18.38 10.35
CA ARG A 38 -0.44 19.41 11.36
C ARG A 38 -1.85 19.95 11.64
N LYS A 39 -2.65 20.08 10.59
CA LYS A 39 -3.98 20.71 10.65
C LYS A 39 -5.10 19.68 10.63
N ASP A 40 -4.78 18.40 10.56
CA ASP A 40 -5.75 17.32 10.45
C ASP A 40 -6.71 17.57 9.28
N LEU A 41 -6.14 17.84 8.11
CA LEU A 41 -6.91 18.14 6.90
C LEU A 41 -7.09 16.89 6.06
N VAL A 42 -8.24 16.80 5.38
CA VAL A 42 -8.47 15.76 4.38
C VAL A 42 -7.92 16.24 3.04
N PRO A 43 -6.98 15.50 2.42
CA PRO A 43 -6.48 15.85 1.09
C PRO A 43 -7.60 15.90 0.05
N SER A 44 -7.44 16.75 -0.96
CA SER A 44 -8.36 16.79 -2.10
C SER A 44 -8.26 15.50 -2.92
N ILE A 45 -9.29 15.20 -3.71
CA ILE A 45 -9.27 14.02 -4.58
C ILE A 45 -8.08 14.04 -5.57
N PRO A 46 -7.77 15.16 -6.25
CA PRO A 46 -6.59 15.18 -7.11
C PRO A 46 -5.27 14.88 -6.35
N SER A 47 -5.15 15.38 -5.12
CA SER A 47 -3.97 15.07 -4.30
C SER A 47 -3.94 13.60 -3.91
N LEU A 48 -5.07 13.01 -3.53
CA LEU A 48 -5.16 11.59 -3.22
C LEU A 48 -4.83 10.72 -4.43
N GLU A 49 -5.24 11.11 -5.64
CA GLU A 49 -4.88 10.38 -6.85
C GLU A 49 -3.37 10.34 -7.04
N LYS A 50 -2.69 11.44 -6.79
CA LYS A 50 -1.22 11.50 -6.86
C LYS A 50 -0.58 10.60 -5.80
N ILE A 51 -1.11 10.62 -4.59
CA ILE A 51 -0.64 9.76 -3.49
C ILE A 51 -0.84 8.28 -3.86
N CYS A 52 -2.02 7.91 -4.34
CA CYS A 52 -2.31 6.54 -4.75
C CYS A 52 -1.40 6.08 -5.89
N SER A 53 -1.15 6.93 -6.88
CA SER A 53 -0.21 6.64 -7.96
C SER A 53 1.19 6.35 -7.43
N ALA A 54 1.65 7.14 -6.46
CA ALA A 54 2.95 6.93 -5.84
C ALA A 54 3.02 5.58 -5.12
N PHE A 55 1.94 5.16 -4.48
CA PHE A 55 1.86 3.86 -3.79
C PHE A 55 1.61 2.69 -4.75
N GLY A 56 1.23 2.95 -5.99
CA GLY A 56 0.89 1.90 -6.95
C GLY A 56 -0.47 1.27 -6.72
N ILE A 57 -1.42 2.02 -6.19
CA ILE A 57 -2.78 1.57 -5.91
C ILE A 57 -3.80 2.49 -6.56
N THR A 58 -5.05 2.03 -6.64
CA THR A 58 -6.18 2.85 -7.10
C THR A 58 -6.85 3.54 -5.91
N LEU A 59 -7.67 4.56 -6.18
CA LEU A 59 -8.50 5.17 -5.15
C LEU A 59 -9.46 4.14 -4.51
N SER A 60 -9.98 3.22 -5.32
CA SER A 60 -10.86 2.16 -4.83
C SER A 60 -10.14 1.29 -3.80
N GLN A 61 -8.90 0.90 -4.09
CA GLN A 61 -8.09 0.12 -3.16
C GLN A 61 -7.78 0.93 -1.89
N PHE A 62 -7.50 2.21 -2.05
CA PHE A 62 -7.21 3.09 -0.91
C PHE A 62 -8.38 3.17 0.07
N PHE A 63 -9.61 3.23 -0.46
CA PHE A 63 -10.82 3.37 0.36
C PHE A 63 -11.47 2.04 0.74
N SER A 64 -10.86 0.91 0.40
CA SER A 64 -11.39 -0.40 0.78
C SER A 64 -11.31 -0.59 2.29
N GLU A 65 -12.45 -0.78 2.92
CA GLU A 65 -12.54 -0.94 4.38
C GLU A 65 -12.21 -2.35 4.84
N ASN A 66 -12.28 -3.33 3.95
CA ASN A 66 -12.11 -4.73 4.28
C ASN A 66 -10.67 -5.22 4.13
N GLU A 67 -9.78 -4.39 3.59
CA GLU A 67 -8.40 -4.76 3.37
C GLU A 67 -7.48 -3.80 4.09
N GLU A 68 -6.92 -4.27 5.20
CA GLU A 68 -5.80 -3.57 5.78
C GLU A 68 -4.58 -3.74 4.86
N PRO A 69 -3.72 -2.72 4.76
CA PRO A 69 -2.51 -2.85 3.96
C PRO A 69 -1.70 -4.05 4.44
N TYR A 70 -1.49 -5.00 3.55
CA TYR A 70 -0.77 -6.22 3.88
C TYR A 70 0.72 -5.95 3.78
N VAL A 71 1.41 -5.99 4.91
CA VAL A 71 2.86 -5.87 4.93
C VAL A 71 3.46 -7.25 4.73
N LEU A 72 3.93 -7.52 3.52
CA LEU A 72 4.62 -8.77 3.23
C LEU A 72 6.08 -8.65 3.63
N THR A 73 6.60 -9.69 4.28
CA THR A 73 8.04 -9.81 4.49
C THR A 73 8.71 -10.05 3.14
N LYS A 74 10.04 -9.86 3.08
CA LYS A 74 10.80 -10.16 1.87
C LYS A 74 10.61 -11.62 1.45
N THR A 75 10.62 -12.53 2.40
CA THR A 75 10.42 -13.96 2.14
C THR A 75 9.02 -14.24 1.61
N GLN A 76 8.00 -13.63 2.19
CA GLN A 76 6.62 -13.79 1.70
C GLN A 76 6.46 -13.27 0.29
N ARG A 77 7.06 -12.14 -0.02
CA ARG A 77 7.04 -11.58 -1.38
C ARG A 77 7.72 -12.51 -2.38
N ASN A 78 8.88 -13.06 -2.01
CA ASN A 78 9.60 -14.01 -2.85
C ASN A 78 8.78 -15.27 -3.11
N LEU A 79 8.09 -15.78 -2.07
CA LEU A 79 7.19 -16.93 -2.22
C LEU A 79 6.05 -16.63 -3.18
N LEU A 80 5.45 -15.45 -3.09
CA LEU A 80 4.37 -15.05 -3.96
C LEU A 80 4.83 -14.95 -5.41
N GLU A 81 5.98 -14.32 -5.65
CA GLU A 81 6.56 -14.19 -6.98
C GLU A 81 6.91 -15.54 -7.58
N ALA A 82 7.51 -16.43 -6.78
CA ALA A 82 7.86 -17.78 -7.23
C ALA A 82 6.60 -18.59 -7.56
N SER A 83 5.55 -18.46 -6.75
CA SER A 83 4.30 -19.18 -6.98
C SER A 83 3.58 -18.71 -8.24
N ALA A 84 3.75 -17.46 -8.64
CA ALA A 84 3.13 -16.92 -9.85
C ALA A 84 3.64 -17.60 -11.13
N ALA A 85 4.84 -18.19 -11.10
CA ALA A 85 5.40 -18.92 -12.22
C ALA A 85 4.84 -20.35 -12.34
N LEU A 86 4.13 -20.85 -11.34
CA LEU A 86 3.55 -22.18 -11.32
C LEU A 86 2.21 -22.20 -12.07
N SER A 87 1.84 -23.36 -12.62
CA SER A 87 0.49 -23.55 -13.15
C SER A 87 -0.51 -23.55 -12.00
N GLU A 88 -1.79 -23.36 -12.31
CA GLU A 88 -2.85 -23.42 -11.31
C GLU A 88 -2.86 -24.76 -10.57
N GLU A 89 -2.68 -25.85 -11.29
CA GLU A 89 -2.61 -27.19 -10.70
C GLU A 89 -1.44 -27.29 -9.72
N GLN A 90 -0.28 -26.78 -10.08
CA GLN A 90 0.89 -26.76 -9.21
C GLN A 90 0.68 -25.89 -7.97
N GLN A 91 0.04 -24.73 -8.15
CA GLN A 91 -0.29 -23.84 -7.02
C GLN A 91 -1.23 -24.51 -6.04
N LEU A 92 -2.23 -25.23 -6.53
CA LEU A 92 -3.15 -25.98 -5.68
C LEU A 92 -2.44 -27.10 -4.92
N ALA A 93 -1.52 -27.81 -5.57
CA ALA A 93 -0.73 -28.86 -4.93
C ALA A 93 0.16 -28.27 -3.82
N LEU A 94 0.78 -27.12 -4.08
CA LEU A 94 1.59 -26.41 -3.08
C LEU A 94 0.75 -25.99 -1.87
N LEU A 95 -0.45 -25.47 -2.13
CA LEU A 95 -1.38 -25.05 -1.09
C LEU A 95 -1.76 -26.25 -0.19
N GLU A 96 -2.05 -27.39 -0.79
CA GLU A 96 -2.35 -28.62 -0.03
C GLU A 96 -1.17 -29.07 0.83
N PHE A 97 0.04 -28.98 0.27
CA PHE A 97 1.26 -29.30 1.03
C PHE A 97 1.40 -28.39 2.27
N ILE A 98 1.19 -27.09 2.09
CA ILE A 98 1.27 -26.11 3.19
C ILE A 98 0.25 -26.44 4.28
N LYS A 99 -0.96 -26.85 3.91
CA LYS A 99 -2.01 -27.18 4.87
C LYS A 99 -1.69 -28.41 5.71
N THR A 100 -0.78 -29.26 5.26
CA THR A 100 -0.39 -30.48 6.00
C THR A 100 0.73 -30.23 7.01
N LEU A 101 1.32 -29.05 7.02
CA LEU A 101 2.42 -28.72 7.94
C LEU A 101 1.97 -28.39 9.37
#